data_7726b3bf68529f57f3fd2c08debdd9db
#
_entry.id   7726b3bf68529f57f3fd2c08debdd9db
#
_cell.length_a   1.000
_cell.length_b   1.000
_cell.length_c   1.000
_cell.angle_alpha   90.00
_cell.angle_beta   90.00
_cell.angle_gamma   90.00
#
_symmetry.space_group_name_H-M   'P 1'
#
loop_
_entity.id
_entity.type
_entity.pdbx_description
1 polymer ?
#
loop_
_entity_poly.entity_id
_entity_poly.type
_entity_poly.pdbx_seq_one_letter_code
_entity_poly.pdbx_strand_id
1 'polypeptide(L)'
;MIYLGADHAGFKYKEKIKEFLTASDLKFEDLGNLQLDPQDDFPVFAFRVAERVAKDLAEGDQSARGILICTNGLGMSIAANKIKGIRAVLITSKKTAQQSREHLDSNILCLGANTISFSLAKKIIRTWLSTDFLPKERYIRRLKEITDKENAGDSNN
;
A
#
# COMPACT_ATOMS: atom_id res chain seq x y z
N MET A 1 -1.09 9.16 -8.36
CA MET A 1 -0.56 7.97 -9.09
C MET A 1 -0.66 6.72 -8.21
N ILE A 2 -0.89 5.52 -8.80
CA ILE A 2 -0.89 4.23 -8.06
C ILE A 2 0.39 3.47 -8.41
N TYR A 3 1.14 2.99 -7.41
CA TYR A 3 2.34 2.18 -7.58
C TYR A 3 2.09 0.74 -7.17
N LEU A 4 2.45 -0.22 -8.03
CA LEU A 4 2.25 -1.63 -7.79
C LEU A 4 3.57 -2.33 -7.50
N GLY A 5 3.57 -3.28 -6.56
CA GLY A 5 4.70 -4.16 -6.29
C GLY A 5 4.23 -5.55 -5.86
N ALA A 6 4.95 -6.57 -6.31
CA ALA A 6 4.73 -7.94 -5.86
C ALA A 6 6.03 -8.74 -5.94
N ASP A 7 6.15 -9.74 -5.06
CA ASP A 7 7.11 -10.83 -5.20
C ASP A 7 6.58 -11.93 -6.15
N HIS A 8 7.35 -13.00 -6.31
CA HIS A 8 6.96 -14.15 -7.14
C HIS A 8 5.60 -14.74 -6.77
N ALA A 9 5.25 -14.78 -5.46
CA ALA A 9 3.98 -15.34 -5.00
C ALA A 9 2.79 -14.43 -5.34
N GLY A 10 3.01 -13.12 -5.36
CA GLY A 10 2.02 -12.12 -5.75
C GLY A 10 1.97 -11.81 -7.25
N PHE A 11 2.95 -12.26 -8.04
CA PHE A 11 3.14 -11.86 -9.44
C PHE A 11 1.88 -12.02 -10.31
N LYS A 12 1.34 -13.23 -10.38
CA LYS A 12 0.11 -13.48 -11.18
C LYS A 12 -1.09 -12.69 -10.70
N TYR A 13 -1.15 -12.41 -9.41
CA TYR A 13 -2.23 -11.62 -8.83
C TYR A 13 -2.07 -10.14 -9.17
N LYS A 14 -0.83 -9.61 -9.16
CA LYS A 14 -0.50 -8.26 -9.62
C LYS A 14 -0.90 -8.04 -11.08
N GLU A 15 -0.60 -8.99 -11.97
CA GLU A 15 -1.00 -8.87 -13.38
C GLU A 15 -2.52 -8.72 -13.54
N LYS A 16 -3.32 -9.51 -12.83
CA LYS A 16 -4.79 -9.35 -12.80
C LYS A 16 -5.24 -7.99 -12.23
N ILE A 17 -4.51 -7.45 -11.25
CA ILE A 17 -4.79 -6.11 -10.72
C ILE A 17 -4.49 -5.05 -11.77
N LYS A 18 -3.41 -5.17 -12.54
CA LYS A 18 -3.09 -4.26 -13.66
C LYS A 18 -4.23 -4.22 -14.69
N GLU A 19 -4.72 -5.40 -15.11
CA GLU A 19 -5.88 -5.50 -16.01
C GLU A 19 -7.12 -4.79 -15.43
N PHE A 20 -7.38 -5.00 -14.14
CA PHE A 20 -8.50 -4.38 -13.45
C PHE A 20 -8.37 -2.85 -13.36
N LEU A 21 -7.18 -2.32 -13.05
CA LEU A 21 -6.92 -0.89 -12.98
C LEU A 21 -7.05 -0.23 -14.36
N THR A 22 -6.50 -0.88 -15.41
CA THR A 22 -6.64 -0.45 -16.80
C THR A 22 -8.12 -0.38 -17.21
N ALA A 23 -8.90 -1.43 -16.93
CA ALA A 23 -10.33 -1.47 -17.24
C ALA A 23 -11.16 -0.45 -16.42
N SER A 24 -10.60 0.09 -15.36
CA SER A 24 -11.22 1.13 -14.51
C SER A 24 -10.70 2.55 -14.82
N ASP A 25 -9.89 2.73 -15.87
CA ASP A 25 -9.23 3.99 -16.27
C ASP A 25 -8.37 4.61 -15.12
N LEU A 26 -7.76 3.76 -14.32
CA LEU A 26 -6.89 4.18 -13.22
C LEU A 26 -5.42 4.09 -13.64
N LYS A 27 -4.72 5.22 -13.54
CA LYS A 27 -3.28 5.30 -13.87
C LYS A 27 -2.44 4.63 -12.80
N PHE A 28 -1.51 3.79 -13.22
CA PHE A 28 -0.57 3.10 -12.34
C PHE A 28 0.81 2.95 -12.96
N GLU A 29 1.81 2.71 -12.11
CA GLU A 29 3.17 2.33 -12.48
C GLU A 29 3.50 1.00 -11.78
N ASP A 30 4.00 0.03 -12.56
CA ASP A 30 4.44 -1.27 -12.02
C ASP A 30 5.91 -1.20 -11.63
N LEU A 31 6.19 -1.16 -10.33
CA LEU A 31 7.53 -1.16 -9.74
C LEU A 31 7.95 -2.55 -9.23
N GLY A 32 7.10 -3.54 -9.44
CA GLY A 32 7.35 -4.90 -9.00
C GLY A 32 8.21 -5.69 -9.98
N ASN A 33 8.23 -7.00 -9.78
CA ASN A 33 8.86 -7.91 -10.70
C ASN A 33 8.11 -7.88 -12.06
N LEU A 34 8.81 -7.57 -13.14
CA LEU A 34 8.23 -7.55 -14.49
C LEU A 34 8.22 -8.95 -15.14
N GLN A 35 9.00 -9.87 -14.59
CA GLN A 35 9.04 -11.28 -14.97
C GLN A 35 9.00 -12.13 -13.71
N LEU A 36 8.37 -13.30 -13.78
CA LEU A 36 8.30 -14.20 -12.64
C LEU A 36 9.71 -14.73 -12.31
N ASP A 37 10.20 -14.38 -11.13
CA ASP A 37 11.45 -14.89 -10.58
C ASP A 37 11.16 -15.59 -9.24
N PRO A 38 11.20 -16.95 -9.18
CA PRO A 38 10.93 -17.70 -7.96
C PRO A 38 11.93 -17.45 -6.81
N GLN A 39 13.06 -16.80 -7.10
CA GLN A 39 14.13 -16.52 -6.13
C GLN A 39 14.08 -15.07 -5.59
N ASP A 40 13.09 -14.28 -6.01
CA ASP A 40 12.99 -12.90 -5.57
C ASP A 40 12.57 -12.78 -4.09
N ASP A 41 12.97 -11.67 -3.49
CA ASP A 41 12.68 -11.33 -2.10
C ASP A 41 11.67 -10.18 -2.01
N PHE A 42 10.55 -10.39 -1.31
CA PHE A 42 9.47 -9.42 -1.15
C PHE A 42 9.91 -8.04 -0.65
N PRO A 43 10.91 -7.88 0.26
CA PRO A 43 11.26 -6.56 0.79
C PRO A 43 11.72 -5.59 -0.29
N VAL A 44 12.40 -6.08 -1.34
CA VAL A 44 12.88 -5.25 -2.45
C VAL A 44 11.73 -4.49 -3.10
N PHE A 45 10.63 -5.16 -3.37
CA PHE A 45 9.45 -4.55 -4.00
C PHE A 45 8.65 -3.68 -3.04
N ALA A 46 8.60 -4.09 -1.76
CA ALA A 46 7.95 -3.30 -0.71
C ALA A 46 8.65 -1.95 -0.56
N PHE A 47 10.00 -1.92 -0.50
CA PHE A 47 10.77 -0.69 -0.38
C PHE A 47 10.62 0.19 -1.62
N ARG A 48 10.73 -0.34 -2.84
CA ARG A 48 10.57 0.45 -4.07
C ARG A 48 9.23 1.21 -4.11
N VAL A 49 8.14 0.52 -3.81
CA VAL A 49 6.81 1.15 -3.80
C VAL A 49 6.71 2.14 -2.65
N ALA A 50 7.17 1.79 -1.46
CA ALA A 50 7.09 2.64 -0.28
C ALA A 50 7.89 3.93 -0.45
N GLU A 51 9.14 3.85 -0.93
CA GLU A 51 10.01 4.99 -1.20
C GLU A 51 9.42 5.91 -2.28
N ARG A 52 8.83 5.32 -3.34
CA ARG A 52 8.20 6.12 -4.39
C ARG A 52 6.96 6.85 -3.88
N VAL A 53 6.09 6.18 -3.12
CA VAL A 53 4.92 6.82 -2.49
C VAL A 53 5.38 7.92 -1.52
N ALA A 54 6.37 7.64 -0.66
CA ALA A 54 6.89 8.61 0.29
C ALA A 54 7.47 9.85 -0.39
N LYS A 55 8.21 9.66 -1.49
CA LYS A 55 8.76 10.74 -2.31
C LYS A 55 7.66 11.63 -2.88
N ASP A 56 6.68 11.05 -3.56
CA ASP A 56 5.60 11.81 -4.19
C ASP A 56 4.78 12.59 -3.15
N LEU A 57 4.51 11.98 -1.97
CA LEU A 57 3.84 12.66 -0.86
C LEU A 57 4.66 13.86 -0.35
N ALA A 58 5.97 13.73 -0.24
CA ALA A 58 6.87 14.82 0.16
C ALA A 58 6.95 15.93 -0.89
N GLU A 59 6.81 15.60 -2.17
CA GLU A 59 6.75 16.55 -3.29
C GLU A 59 5.35 17.19 -3.47
N GLY A 60 4.37 16.81 -2.62
CA GLY A 60 3.04 17.42 -2.57
C GLY A 60 1.92 16.64 -3.26
N ASP A 61 2.20 15.50 -3.91
CA ASP A 61 1.15 14.63 -4.47
C ASP A 61 0.47 13.79 -3.38
N GLN A 62 -0.50 14.39 -2.69
CA GLN A 62 -1.28 13.71 -1.65
C GLN A 62 -2.18 12.59 -2.20
N SER A 63 -2.23 12.39 -3.52
CA SER A 63 -2.96 11.30 -4.17
C SER A 63 -2.12 10.04 -4.40
N ALA A 64 -0.80 10.09 -4.14
CA ALA A 64 0.10 8.95 -4.31
C ALA A 64 -0.31 7.76 -3.43
N ARG A 65 -0.40 6.56 -4.01
CA ARG A 65 -0.86 5.33 -3.35
C ARG A 65 -0.02 4.14 -3.78
N GLY A 66 0.17 3.18 -2.86
CA GLY A 66 0.82 1.91 -3.17
C GLY A 66 -0.13 0.72 -3.03
N ILE A 67 0.07 -0.31 -3.85
CA ILE A 67 -0.57 -1.63 -3.69
C ILE A 67 0.53 -2.68 -3.74
N LEU A 68 0.68 -3.43 -2.67
CA LEU A 68 1.69 -4.47 -2.50
C LEU A 68 1.05 -5.84 -2.35
N ILE A 69 1.59 -6.83 -3.04
CA ILE A 69 1.03 -8.18 -3.06
C ILE A 69 2.13 -9.22 -2.80
N CYS A 70 1.89 -10.15 -1.89
CA CYS A 70 2.68 -11.38 -1.74
C CYS A 70 1.75 -12.55 -1.38
N THR A 71 2.26 -13.64 -0.86
CA THR A 71 1.44 -14.79 -0.46
C THR A 71 0.28 -14.42 0.46
N ASN A 72 0.56 -13.67 1.53
CA ASN A 72 -0.42 -13.30 2.57
C ASN A 72 -0.45 -11.80 2.92
N GLY A 73 0.44 -10.98 2.35
CA GLY A 73 0.50 -9.53 2.57
C GLY A 73 1.22 -9.08 3.87
N LEU A 74 1.56 -10.02 4.77
CA LEU A 74 2.16 -9.69 6.07
C LEU A 74 3.54 -9.05 5.93
N GLY A 75 4.46 -9.73 5.22
CA GLY A 75 5.83 -9.25 5.04
C GLY A 75 5.88 -7.90 4.31
N MET A 76 5.06 -7.73 3.28
CA MET A 76 4.93 -6.46 2.55
C MET A 76 4.53 -5.31 3.48
N SER A 77 3.56 -5.52 4.38
CA SER A 77 3.13 -4.47 5.31
C SER A 77 4.21 -4.11 6.33
N ILE A 78 4.95 -5.11 6.84
CA ILE A 78 6.05 -4.86 7.77
C ILE A 78 7.17 -4.06 7.08
N ALA A 79 7.61 -4.50 5.89
CA ALA A 79 8.71 -3.86 5.16
C ALA A 79 8.34 -2.43 4.76
N ALA A 80 7.17 -2.22 4.15
CA ALA A 80 6.74 -0.90 3.70
C ALA A 80 6.68 0.12 4.86
N ASN A 81 6.22 -0.29 6.05
CA ASN A 81 6.16 0.58 7.22
C ASN A 81 7.54 0.92 7.84
N LYS A 82 8.65 0.42 7.29
CA LYS A 82 10.00 0.89 7.65
C LYS A 82 10.39 2.19 6.95
N ILE A 83 9.64 2.58 5.94
CA ILE A 83 9.87 3.83 5.22
C ILE A 83 9.02 4.93 5.86
N LYS A 84 9.68 6.04 6.20
CA LYS A 84 9.05 7.19 6.87
C LYS A 84 7.89 7.77 6.06
N GLY A 85 6.81 8.13 6.77
CA GLY A 85 5.60 8.65 6.15
C GLY A 85 4.69 7.60 5.53
N ILE A 86 5.08 6.32 5.58
CA ILE A 86 4.27 5.21 5.07
C ILE A 86 3.36 4.64 6.15
N ARG A 87 2.11 4.46 5.79
CA ARG A 87 1.07 3.80 6.58
C ARG A 87 0.51 2.65 5.74
N ALA A 88 1.28 1.55 5.70
CA ALA A 88 0.93 0.34 4.99
C ALA A 88 0.04 -0.58 5.85
N VAL A 89 -1.04 -1.07 5.27
CA VAL A 89 -2.04 -1.88 5.97
C VAL A 89 -2.37 -3.16 5.21
N LEU A 90 -2.37 -4.28 5.92
CA LEU A 90 -2.89 -5.55 5.39
C LEU A 90 -4.41 -5.56 5.50
N ILE A 91 -5.11 -5.73 4.39
CA ILE A 91 -6.57 -5.66 4.32
C ILE A 91 -7.16 -6.94 3.73
N THR A 92 -8.15 -7.48 4.43
CA THR A 92 -8.87 -8.70 4.03
C THR A 92 -10.37 -8.50 3.89
N SER A 93 -10.89 -7.29 4.11
CA SER A 93 -12.31 -6.98 3.98
C SER A 93 -12.57 -5.57 3.48
N LYS A 94 -13.73 -5.36 2.83
CA LYS A 94 -14.17 -4.03 2.40
C LYS A 94 -14.29 -3.05 3.58
N LYS A 95 -14.79 -3.52 4.74
CA LYS A 95 -14.98 -2.69 5.93
C LYS A 95 -13.64 -2.16 6.46
N THR A 96 -12.64 -3.03 6.58
CA THR A 96 -11.31 -2.62 7.05
C THR A 96 -10.59 -1.74 6.04
N ALA A 97 -10.84 -1.92 4.73
CA ALA A 97 -10.34 -1.02 3.69
C ALA A 97 -10.86 0.42 3.90
N GLN A 98 -12.16 0.57 4.07
CA GLN A 98 -12.76 1.87 4.37
C GLN A 98 -12.18 2.48 5.65
N GLN A 99 -12.19 1.73 6.76
CA GLN A 99 -11.70 2.23 8.04
C GLN A 99 -10.21 2.62 8.02
N SER A 100 -9.38 1.92 7.25
CA SER A 100 -7.96 2.24 7.13
C SER A 100 -7.73 3.59 6.46
N ARG A 101 -8.58 3.96 5.53
CA ARG A 101 -8.55 5.30 4.92
C ARG A 101 -9.13 6.34 5.86
N GLU A 102 -10.36 6.12 6.34
CA GLU A 102 -11.08 7.08 7.18
C GLU A 102 -10.32 7.43 8.47
N HIS A 103 -9.68 6.46 9.12
CA HIS A 103 -9.12 6.64 10.46
C HIS A 103 -7.60 6.82 10.46
N LEU A 104 -6.89 6.21 9.51
CA LEU A 104 -5.43 6.12 9.51
C LEU A 104 -4.79 6.80 8.30
N ASP A 105 -5.60 7.28 7.35
CA ASP A 105 -5.11 7.80 6.07
C ASP A 105 -4.04 6.89 5.46
N SER A 106 -4.30 5.57 5.43
CA SER A 106 -3.35 4.59 4.91
C SER A 106 -3.01 4.90 3.44
N ASN A 107 -1.72 4.89 3.10
CA ASN A 107 -1.23 5.24 1.77
C ASN A 107 -0.68 4.04 0.98
N ILE A 108 -0.52 2.88 1.65
CA ILE A 108 -0.19 1.60 1.01
C ILE A 108 -1.17 0.52 1.46
N LEU A 109 -1.74 -0.17 0.48
CA LEU A 109 -2.62 -1.33 0.64
C LEU A 109 -1.81 -2.62 0.40
N CYS A 110 -1.74 -3.51 1.38
CA CYS A 110 -1.12 -4.82 1.24
C CYS A 110 -2.20 -5.90 1.11
N LEU A 111 -2.05 -6.80 0.14
CA LEU A 111 -2.97 -7.89 -0.16
C LEU A 111 -2.25 -9.23 -0.17
N GLY A 112 -2.95 -10.28 0.27
CA GLY A 112 -2.47 -11.64 0.18
C GLY A 112 -3.11 -12.40 -0.99
N ALA A 113 -2.30 -12.81 -1.97
CA ALA A 113 -2.78 -13.54 -3.15
C ALA A 113 -3.49 -14.87 -2.79
N ASN A 114 -3.07 -15.50 -1.69
CA ASN A 114 -3.63 -16.76 -1.22
C ASN A 114 -4.67 -16.59 -0.09
N THR A 115 -4.94 -15.35 0.36
CA THR A 115 -5.83 -15.11 1.51
C THR A 115 -7.18 -14.56 1.12
N ILE A 116 -7.28 -13.91 -0.04
CA ILE A 116 -8.53 -13.32 -0.52
C ILE A 116 -8.77 -13.66 -2.00
N SER A 117 -10.03 -13.83 -2.37
CA SER A 117 -10.39 -14.01 -3.77
C SER A 117 -10.15 -12.73 -4.57
N PHE A 118 -9.88 -12.85 -5.86
CA PHE A 118 -9.70 -11.68 -6.73
C PHE A 118 -10.96 -10.80 -6.80
N SER A 119 -12.16 -11.41 -6.72
CA SER A 119 -13.42 -10.65 -6.64
C SER A 119 -13.47 -9.75 -5.40
N LEU A 120 -13.01 -10.26 -4.25
CA LEU A 120 -12.94 -9.49 -3.01
C LEU A 120 -11.86 -8.40 -3.10
N ALA A 121 -10.69 -8.72 -3.67
CA ALA A 121 -9.63 -7.74 -3.87
C ALA A 121 -10.08 -6.53 -4.70
N LYS A 122 -10.81 -6.75 -5.79
CA LYS A 122 -11.40 -5.65 -6.58
C LYS A 122 -12.30 -4.74 -5.75
N LYS A 123 -13.12 -5.32 -4.86
CA LYS A 123 -14.00 -4.55 -3.97
C LYS A 123 -13.18 -3.77 -2.93
N ILE A 124 -12.15 -4.39 -2.36
CA ILE A 124 -11.23 -3.76 -1.41
C ILE A 124 -10.52 -2.58 -2.07
N ILE A 125 -9.89 -2.78 -3.24
CA ILE A 125 -9.15 -1.75 -3.96
C ILE A 125 -10.05 -0.56 -4.30
N ARG A 126 -11.25 -0.81 -4.88
CA ARG A 126 -12.21 0.25 -5.19
C ARG A 126 -12.58 1.04 -3.95
N THR A 127 -12.97 0.37 -2.86
CA THR A 127 -13.34 1.05 -1.61
C THR A 127 -12.18 1.85 -1.05
N TRP A 128 -10.98 1.27 -1.02
CA TRP A 128 -9.80 1.92 -0.47
C TRP A 128 -9.39 3.17 -1.28
N LEU A 129 -9.42 3.10 -2.62
CA LEU A 129 -9.09 4.23 -3.50
C LEU A 129 -10.15 5.33 -3.48
N SER A 130 -11.44 5.00 -3.24
CA SER A 130 -12.54 5.96 -3.24
C SER A 130 -12.91 6.51 -1.86
N THR A 131 -12.20 6.10 -0.80
CA THR A 131 -12.48 6.57 0.56
C THR A 131 -11.48 7.64 0.98
N ASP A 132 -11.98 8.77 1.42
CA ASP A 132 -11.17 9.87 1.94
C ASP A 132 -10.89 9.72 3.44
N PHE A 133 -9.84 10.40 3.91
CA PHE A 133 -9.56 10.53 5.33
C PHE A 133 -10.63 11.38 6.02
N LEU A 134 -11.08 10.96 7.20
CA LEU A 134 -11.97 11.75 8.03
C LEU A 134 -11.15 12.56 9.04
N PRO A 135 -11.04 13.90 8.92
CA PRO A 135 -10.17 14.72 9.75
C PRO A 135 -10.78 15.00 11.13
N LYS A 136 -11.17 13.94 11.84
CA LYS A 136 -11.62 14.06 13.23
C LYS A 136 -10.41 14.30 14.13
N GLU A 137 -10.55 15.18 15.13
CA GLU A 137 -9.49 15.54 16.07
C GLU A 137 -8.72 14.32 16.61
N ARG A 138 -9.42 13.29 17.05
CA ARG A 138 -8.80 12.07 17.57
C ARG A 138 -7.96 11.30 16.53
N TYR A 139 -8.32 11.37 15.24
CA TYR A 139 -7.55 10.69 14.17
C TYR A 139 -6.31 11.51 13.81
N ILE A 140 -6.45 12.82 13.68
CA ILE A 140 -5.33 13.75 13.44
C ILE A 140 -4.31 13.62 14.57
N ARG A 141 -4.74 13.66 15.83
CA ARG A 141 -3.85 13.52 16.99
C ARG A 141 -3.04 12.22 16.95
N ARG A 142 -3.71 11.07 16.71
CA ARG A 142 -3.06 9.76 16.65
C ARG A 142 -2.05 9.64 15.51
N LEU A 143 -2.39 10.17 14.34
CA LEU A 143 -1.46 10.20 13.21
C LEU A 143 -0.26 11.10 13.51
N LYS A 144 -0.48 12.23 14.18
CA LYS A 144 0.61 13.10 14.62
C LYS A 144 1.54 12.39 15.61
N GLU A 145 1.01 11.65 16.58
CA GLU A 145 1.84 10.87 17.53
C GLU A 145 2.74 9.84 16.81
N ILE A 146 2.23 9.18 15.74
CA ILE A 146 3.02 8.27 14.91
C ILE A 146 4.14 9.03 14.18
N THR A 147 3.80 10.14 13.52
CA THR A 147 4.76 10.96 12.77
C THR A 147 5.84 11.58 13.70
N ASP A 148 5.45 12.05 14.88
CA ASP A 148 6.39 12.57 15.87
C ASP A 148 7.40 11.49 16.31
N LYS A 149 6.94 10.24 16.46
CA LYS A 149 7.82 9.11 16.80
C LYS A 149 8.78 8.74 15.68
N GLU A 150 8.31 8.74 14.43
CA GLU A 150 9.17 8.55 13.25
C GLU A 150 10.29 9.61 13.21
N ASN A 151 9.95 10.89 13.41
CA ASN A 151 10.88 12.00 13.38
C ASN A 151 11.92 11.94 14.52
N ALA A 152 11.52 11.48 15.71
CA ALA A 152 12.43 11.36 16.85
C ALA A 152 13.51 10.27 16.65
N GLY A 153 13.27 9.27 15.82
CA GLY A 153 14.26 8.24 15.47
C GLY A 153 15.43 8.76 14.64
N ASP A 154 15.21 9.79 13.82
CA ASP A 154 16.23 10.39 12.96
C ASP A 154 17.23 11.31 13.72
N SER A 155 16.87 11.73 14.93
CA SER A 155 17.68 12.69 15.73
C SER A 155 18.80 12.03 16.55
N ASN A 156 18.90 10.68 16.52
CA ASN A 156 19.86 9.90 17.31
C ASN A 156 20.90 9.16 16.47
N ASN A 157 21.09 9.51 15.18
CA ASN A 157 22.17 8.98 14.34
C ASN A 157 23.16 10.06 13.92
#